data_5020d4d85b2938725976d3f5634d5573
#
_entry.id   5020d4d85b2938725976d3f5634d5573
#
_cell.length_a   1.000
_cell.length_b   1.000
_cell.length_c   1.000
_cell.angle_alpha   90.00
_cell.angle_beta   90.00
_cell.angle_gamma   90.00
#
_symmetry.space_group_name_H-M   'P 1'
#
loop_
_entity.id
_entity.type
_entity.pdbx_description
1 polymer ?
#
loop_
_entity_poly.entity_id
_entity_poly.type
_entity_poly.pdbx_seq_one_letter_code
_entity_poly.pdbx_strand_id
1 'polypeptide(L)'
;TLGGNIINASPIGDMTILLLALEAVLVLKNDVKSRTVPITSFFKGYKQLDKIPSEILTDIVIPEFPAHTKIHFEKVSKRKYLDIASVNSALKIRCEDGIIHEVGLSMGGVAPVPLFLRATSHYFIGKRICKEVVEGSFPIRVVPTS
;
A
#
# COMPACT_ATOMS: atom_id res chain seq x y z
N THR A 1 -7.10 10.15 -13.77
CA THR A 1 -5.90 9.36 -14.11
C THR A 1 -5.34 8.68 -12.88
N LEU A 2 -4.57 7.61 -13.06
CA LEU A 2 -3.94 6.88 -11.97
C LEU A 2 -2.95 7.76 -11.19
N GLY A 3 -2.08 8.48 -11.89
CA GLY A 3 -1.15 9.44 -11.27
C GLY A 3 -1.87 10.55 -10.50
N GLY A 4 -2.97 11.08 -11.03
CA GLY A 4 -3.78 12.07 -10.33
C GLY A 4 -4.41 11.53 -9.05
N ASN A 5 -4.79 10.25 -9.00
CA ASN A 5 -5.31 9.60 -7.80
C ASN A 5 -4.25 9.54 -6.69
N ILE A 6 -3.01 9.19 -7.03
CA ILE A 6 -1.87 9.16 -6.08
C ILE A 6 -1.54 10.56 -5.59
N ILE A 7 -1.42 11.54 -6.49
CA ILE A 7 -1.07 12.93 -6.14
C ILE A 7 -2.17 13.60 -5.32
N ASN A 8 -3.43 13.23 -5.51
CA ASN A 8 -4.53 13.70 -4.66
C ASN A 8 -4.41 13.25 -3.20
N ALA A 9 -3.60 12.20 -2.92
CA ALA A 9 -3.30 11.69 -1.59
C ALA A 9 -4.55 11.41 -0.74
N SER A 10 -5.60 10.84 -1.37
CA SER A 10 -6.80 10.43 -0.63
C SER A 10 -6.45 9.25 0.29
N PRO A 11 -6.80 9.31 1.59
CA PRO A 11 -6.57 8.19 2.52
C PRO A 11 -7.29 6.89 2.15
N ILE A 12 -8.27 6.97 1.24
CA ILE A 12 -9.15 5.85 0.82
C ILE A 12 -9.09 5.60 -0.68
N GLY A 13 -8.03 6.08 -1.36
CA GLY A 13 -7.86 5.87 -2.81
C GLY A 13 -7.59 4.40 -3.12
N ASP A 14 -8.53 3.69 -3.75
CA ASP A 14 -8.46 2.24 -4.01
C ASP A 14 -7.15 1.84 -4.70
N MET A 15 -6.78 2.53 -5.78
CA MET A 15 -5.53 2.24 -6.50
C MET A 15 -4.28 2.56 -5.68
N THR A 16 -4.32 3.60 -4.85
CA THR A 16 -3.21 3.94 -3.96
C THR A 16 -2.98 2.83 -2.94
N ILE A 17 -4.05 2.31 -2.34
CA ILE A 17 -3.97 1.21 -1.37
C ILE A 17 -3.45 -0.06 -2.04
N LEU A 18 -3.92 -0.39 -3.24
CA LEU A 18 -3.40 -1.54 -3.99
C LEU A 18 -1.90 -1.38 -4.27
N LEU A 19 -1.48 -0.24 -4.81
CA LEU A 19 -0.08 0.02 -5.16
C LEU A 19 0.84 0.04 -3.93
N LEU A 20 0.34 0.46 -2.76
CA LEU A 20 1.06 0.35 -1.48
C LEU A 20 1.36 -1.10 -1.13
N ALA A 21 0.36 -1.99 -1.19
CA ALA A 21 0.55 -3.42 -0.91
C ALA A 21 1.53 -4.07 -1.90
N LEU A 22 1.53 -3.61 -3.16
CA LEU A 22 2.45 -4.05 -4.20
C LEU A 22 3.86 -3.45 -4.04
N GLU A 23 4.05 -2.49 -3.13
CA GLU A 23 5.32 -1.78 -2.91
C GLU A 23 5.85 -1.12 -4.19
N ALA A 24 4.94 -0.53 -4.96
CA ALA A 24 5.28 0.16 -6.20
C ALA A 24 6.29 1.31 -5.98
N VAL A 25 7.04 1.61 -7.02
CA VAL A 25 8.00 2.71 -7.04
C VAL A 25 7.48 3.81 -7.97
N LEU A 26 7.47 5.04 -7.47
CA LEU A 26 7.06 6.22 -8.22
C LEU A 26 8.28 6.89 -8.87
N VAL A 27 8.14 7.27 -10.14
CA VAL A 27 9.16 8.06 -10.84
C VAL A 27 8.69 9.51 -10.88
N LEU A 28 9.44 10.38 -10.24
CA LEU A 28 9.22 11.82 -10.22
C LEU A 28 10.25 12.51 -11.09
N LYS A 29 9.81 13.41 -11.94
CA LYS A 29 10.65 14.12 -12.91
C LYS A 29 10.34 15.60 -12.96
N ASN A 30 11.37 16.41 -13.13
CA ASN A 30 11.29 17.80 -13.52
C ASN A 30 12.26 18.07 -14.69
N ASP A 31 12.39 19.33 -15.09
CA ASP A 31 13.25 19.73 -16.22
C ASP A 31 14.74 19.42 -16.02
N VAL A 32 15.17 19.22 -14.77
CA VAL A 32 16.59 19.05 -14.42
C VAL A 32 16.95 17.61 -14.12
N LYS A 33 16.07 16.86 -13.42
CA LYS A 33 16.38 15.52 -12.91
C LYS A 33 15.16 14.60 -12.85
N SER A 34 15.46 13.31 -12.76
CA SER A 34 14.51 12.27 -12.43
C SER A 34 14.96 11.56 -11.15
N ARG A 35 14.00 11.18 -10.30
CA ARG A 35 14.26 10.35 -9.10
C ARG A 35 13.15 9.35 -8.88
N THR A 36 13.45 8.30 -8.15
CA THR A 36 12.48 7.28 -7.75
C THR A 36 12.17 7.39 -6.26
N VAL A 37 10.92 7.15 -5.89
CA VAL A 37 10.47 7.16 -4.50
C VAL A 37 9.58 5.92 -4.28
N PRO A 38 9.88 5.06 -3.30
CA PRO A 38 8.95 4.00 -2.90
C PRO A 38 7.61 4.62 -2.47
N ILE A 39 6.50 4.08 -2.97
CA ILE A 39 5.17 4.60 -2.62
C ILE A 39 4.91 4.53 -1.11
N THR A 40 5.52 3.55 -0.42
CA THR A 40 5.43 3.37 1.04
C THR A 40 6.05 4.50 1.86
N SER A 41 6.87 5.35 1.26
CA SER A 41 7.50 6.52 1.87
C SER A 41 7.05 7.86 1.24
N PHE A 42 6.12 7.81 0.28
CA PHE A 42 5.71 8.98 -0.48
C PHE A 42 4.75 9.90 0.28
N PHE A 43 3.87 9.34 1.13
CA PHE A 43 2.88 10.08 1.91
C PHE A 43 3.47 10.47 3.27
N LYS A 44 3.82 11.74 3.45
CA LYS A 44 4.46 12.27 4.69
C LYS A 44 3.45 12.72 5.74
N GLY A 45 2.24 13.03 5.35
CA GLY A 45 1.16 13.51 6.21
C GLY A 45 -0.09 13.80 5.38
N TYR A 46 -1.16 14.29 6.04
CA TYR A 46 -2.39 14.61 5.34
C TYR A 46 -2.14 15.63 4.22
N LYS A 47 -2.36 15.21 2.97
CA LYS A 47 -2.07 16.00 1.76
C LYS A 47 -0.60 16.43 1.60
N GLN A 48 0.31 15.82 2.34
CA GLN A 48 1.75 16.09 2.25
C GLN A 48 2.46 14.92 1.56
N LEU A 49 3.19 15.23 0.51
CA LEU A 49 3.86 14.26 -0.35
C LEU A 49 5.37 14.52 -0.37
N ASP A 50 6.14 13.45 -0.53
CA ASP A 50 7.57 13.54 -0.86
C ASP A 50 7.73 13.96 -2.33
N LYS A 51 7.35 15.20 -2.63
CA LYS A 51 7.38 15.78 -3.97
C LYS A 51 7.56 17.30 -3.88
N ILE A 52 8.49 17.85 -4.66
CA ILE A 52 8.59 19.31 -4.81
C ILE A 52 7.61 19.81 -5.90
N PRO A 53 7.23 21.10 -5.87
CA PRO A 53 6.23 21.66 -6.78
C PRO A 53 6.54 21.44 -8.27
N SER A 54 7.81 21.52 -8.66
CA SER A 54 8.26 21.36 -10.06
C SER A 54 8.30 19.90 -10.53
N GLU A 55 8.17 18.90 -9.65
CA GLU A 55 8.15 17.49 -10.05
C GLU A 55 6.76 17.06 -10.53
N ILE A 56 6.72 16.21 -11.53
CA ILE A 56 5.53 15.49 -11.98
C ILE A 56 5.76 13.98 -11.77
N LEU A 57 4.70 13.25 -11.49
CA LEU A 57 4.70 11.79 -11.48
C LEU A 57 4.56 11.31 -12.92
N THR A 58 5.64 10.74 -13.47
CA THR A 58 5.68 10.27 -14.87
C THR A 58 5.35 8.80 -14.98
N ASP A 59 5.86 7.97 -14.05
CA ASP A 59 5.71 6.51 -14.13
C ASP A 59 5.43 5.92 -12.74
N ILE A 60 4.75 4.78 -12.75
CA ILE A 60 4.51 3.91 -11.60
C ILE A 60 5.07 2.55 -11.98
N VAL A 61 6.13 2.16 -11.32
CA VAL A 61 6.80 0.88 -11.56
C VAL A 61 6.30 -0.12 -10.53
N ILE A 62 5.65 -1.18 -11.00
CA ILE A 62 5.23 -2.30 -10.17
C ILE A 62 6.33 -3.36 -10.27
N PRO A 63 6.89 -3.83 -9.14
CA PRO A 63 7.88 -4.90 -9.16
C PRO A 63 7.32 -6.18 -9.79
N GLU A 64 8.16 -6.93 -10.45
CA GLU A 64 7.83 -8.29 -10.87
C GLU A 64 7.69 -9.19 -9.64
N PHE A 65 6.66 -10.02 -9.62
CA PHE A 65 6.39 -10.91 -8.49
C PHE A 65 6.82 -12.33 -8.79
N PRO A 66 7.51 -12.99 -7.85
CA PRO A 66 7.81 -14.41 -7.94
C PRO A 66 6.54 -15.27 -8.08
N ALA A 67 6.72 -16.50 -8.59
CA ALA A 67 5.66 -17.49 -8.59
C ALA A 67 5.06 -17.67 -7.19
N HIS A 68 3.81 -18.13 -7.14
CA HIS A 68 3.04 -18.31 -5.88
C HIS A 68 2.72 -17.03 -5.11
N THR A 69 2.92 -15.84 -5.70
CA THR A 69 2.42 -14.58 -5.14
C THR A 69 0.93 -14.44 -5.43
N LYS A 70 0.16 -14.17 -4.39
CA LYS A 70 -1.27 -13.86 -4.46
C LYS A 70 -1.51 -12.42 -4.08
N ILE A 71 -2.45 -11.79 -4.78
CA ILE A 71 -2.86 -10.40 -4.52
C ILE A 71 -4.37 -10.42 -4.28
N HIS A 72 -4.79 -9.70 -3.24
CA HIS A 72 -6.19 -9.54 -2.88
C HIS A 72 -6.48 -8.09 -2.54
N PHE A 73 -7.66 -7.62 -2.92
CA PHE A 73 -8.15 -6.27 -2.61
C PHE A 73 -9.58 -6.36 -2.11
N GLU A 74 -9.85 -5.68 -1.01
CA GLU A 74 -11.20 -5.56 -0.46
C GLU A 74 -11.61 -4.11 -0.26
N LYS A 75 -12.89 -3.85 -0.46
CA LYS A 75 -13.49 -2.54 -0.32
C LYS A 75 -14.83 -2.65 0.40
N VAL A 76 -14.97 -1.88 1.46
CA VAL A 76 -16.23 -1.67 2.15
C VAL A 76 -16.75 -0.28 1.79
N SER A 77 -17.99 -0.20 1.28
CA SER A 77 -18.64 1.05 0.91
C SER A 77 -20.13 1.01 1.27
N LYS A 78 -20.76 2.18 1.36
CA LYS A 78 -22.19 2.29 1.71
C LYS A 78 -23.10 1.78 0.59
N ARG A 79 -22.68 1.88 -0.65
CA ARG A 79 -23.42 1.43 -1.84
C ARG A 79 -22.62 0.36 -2.58
N LYS A 80 -23.33 -0.51 -3.29
CA LYS A 80 -22.72 -1.64 -4.02
C LYS A 80 -21.88 -1.21 -5.22
N TYR A 81 -22.25 -0.11 -5.86
CA TYR A 81 -21.61 0.36 -7.09
C TYR A 81 -21.27 1.85 -7.01
N LEU A 82 -20.19 2.26 -7.68
CA LEU A 82 -19.76 3.65 -7.88
C LEU A 82 -19.71 4.47 -6.58
N ASP A 83 -19.22 3.87 -5.52
CA ASP A 83 -19.11 4.54 -4.21
C ASP A 83 -17.66 4.68 -3.75
N ILE A 84 -17.45 5.72 -2.92
CA ILE A 84 -16.18 5.93 -2.22
C ILE A 84 -16.09 4.90 -1.10
N ALA A 85 -14.91 4.30 -0.93
CA ALA A 85 -14.66 3.38 0.17
C ALA A 85 -14.85 4.07 1.53
N SER A 86 -15.49 3.40 2.48
CA SER A 86 -15.39 3.76 3.89
C SER A 86 -14.09 3.23 4.48
N VAL A 87 -13.75 2.00 4.12
CA VAL A 87 -12.48 1.32 4.42
C VAL A 87 -12.13 0.45 3.21
N ASN A 88 -10.85 0.37 2.88
CA ASN A 88 -10.34 -0.58 1.92
C ASN A 88 -9.00 -1.17 2.38
N SER A 89 -8.66 -2.34 1.86
CA SER A 89 -7.40 -3.01 2.15
C SER A 89 -6.85 -3.72 0.93
N ALA A 90 -5.54 -3.89 0.89
CA ALA A 90 -4.89 -4.72 -0.11
C ALA A 90 -3.81 -5.58 0.56
N LEU A 91 -3.69 -6.80 0.06
CA LEU A 91 -2.73 -7.79 0.49
C LEU A 91 -1.98 -8.34 -0.72
N LYS A 92 -0.67 -8.31 -0.66
CA LYS A 92 0.24 -9.11 -1.47
C LYS A 92 0.88 -10.15 -0.56
N ILE A 93 0.82 -11.42 -0.89
CA ILE A 93 1.39 -12.49 -0.07
C ILE A 93 2.02 -13.56 -0.96
N ARG A 94 3.24 -13.96 -0.64
CA ARG A 94 3.91 -15.12 -1.23
C ARG A 94 4.07 -16.20 -0.20
N CYS A 95 3.57 -17.40 -0.54
CA CYS A 95 3.65 -18.58 0.31
C CYS A 95 4.20 -19.76 -0.47
N GLU A 96 5.12 -20.48 0.15
CA GLU A 96 5.66 -21.74 -0.34
C GLU A 96 5.63 -22.77 0.81
N ASP A 97 5.17 -23.96 0.53
CA ASP A 97 5.00 -25.05 1.51
C ASP A 97 4.21 -24.65 2.79
N GLY A 98 3.26 -23.72 2.62
CA GLY A 98 2.44 -23.18 3.70
C GLY A 98 3.14 -22.16 4.60
N ILE A 99 4.39 -21.79 4.28
CA ILE A 99 5.15 -20.74 4.99
C ILE A 99 5.08 -19.44 4.22
N ILE A 100 4.88 -18.36 4.93
CA ILE A 100 4.82 -17.00 4.39
C ILE A 100 6.24 -16.46 4.23
N HIS A 101 6.63 -16.12 3.00
CA HIS A 101 7.93 -15.56 2.67
C HIS A 101 7.91 -14.05 2.47
N GLU A 102 6.78 -13.52 1.99
CA GLU A 102 6.63 -12.11 1.70
C GLU A 102 5.20 -11.63 1.94
N VAL A 103 5.05 -10.46 2.52
CA VAL A 103 3.75 -9.80 2.74
C VAL A 103 3.87 -8.31 2.52
N GLY A 104 2.99 -7.77 1.71
CA GLY A 104 2.68 -6.35 1.64
C GLY A 104 1.22 -6.13 2.01
N LEU A 105 0.97 -5.49 3.15
CA LEU A 105 -0.37 -5.20 3.65
C LEU A 105 -0.58 -3.69 3.76
N SER A 106 -1.69 -3.20 3.22
CA SER A 106 -2.05 -1.79 3.25
C SER A 106 -3.52 -1.59 3.57
N MET A 107 -3.84 -0.46 4.17
CA MET A 107 -5.22 -0.08 4.51
C MET A 107 -5.49 1.40 4.24
N GLY A 108 -6.72 1.68 3.84
CA GLY A 108 -7.26 3.03 3.70
C GLY A 108 -8.45 3.26 4.61
N GLY A 109 -8.66 4.52 5.02
CA GLY A 109 -9.74 4.92 5.91
C GLY A 109 -9.48 4.72 7.40
N VAL A 110 -8.28 4.32 7.78
CA VAL A 110 -7.87 4.06 9.19
C VAL A 110 -6.84 5.07 9.72
N ALA A 111 -6.31 5.93 8.86
CA ALA A 111 -5.33 6.96 9.19
C ALA A 111 -5.53 8.19 8.27
N PRO A 112 -4.90 9.35 8.60
CA PRO A 112 -4.94 10.54 7.74
C PRO A 112 -4.28 10.35 6.37
N VAL A 113 -3.48 9.30 6.21
CA VAL A 113 -2.78 8.94 4.97
C VAL A 113 -3.10 7.50 4.57
N PRO A 114 -2.93 7.13 3.29
CA PRO A 114 -2.89 5.73 2.89
C PRO A 114 -1.78 5.00 3.67
N LEU A 115 -2.09 3.86 4.27
CA LEU A 115 -1.21 3.26 5.28
C LEU A 115 -0.67 1.91 4.81
N PHE A 116 0.65 1.77 4.79
CA PHE A 116 1.34 0.49 4.67
C PHE A 116 1.61 -0.08 6.06
N LEU A 117 1.11 -1.28 6.35
CA LEU A 117 1.19 -1.91 7.66
C LEU A 117 2.52 -2.67 7.83
N ARG A 118 3.62 -1.94 7.91
CA ARG A 118 4.99 -2.52 7.94
C ARG A 118 5.18 -3.54 9.07
N ALA A 119 4.82 -3.19 10.29
CA ALA A 119 4.99 -4.07 11.44
C ALA A 119 4.16 -5.35 11.31
N THR A 120 2.91 -5.23 10.88
CA THR A 120 2.01 -6.37 10.64
C THR A 120 2.52 -7.24 9.49
N SER A 121 2.96 -6.64 8.39
CA SER A 121 3.56 -7.37 7.27
C SER A 121 4.78 -8.18 7.73
N HIS A 122 5.68 -7.56 8.49
CA HIS A 122 6.86 -8.23 9.02
C HIS A 122 6.53 -9.36 10.01
N TYR A 123 5.47 -9.20 10.81
CA TYR A 123 5.02 -10.22 11.76
C TYR A 123 4.70 -11.55 11.09
N PHE A 124 4.16 -11.54 9.88
CA PHE A 124 3.75 -12.75 9.17
C PHE A 124 4.92 -13.53 8.56
N ILE A 125 6.04 -12.89 8.26
CA ILE A 125 7.17 -13.51 7.55
C ILE A 125 7.74 -14.67 8.39
N GLY A 126 7.97 -15.81 7.73
CA GLY A 126 8.49 -17.04 8.33
C GLY A 126 7.45 -17.87 9.08
N LYS A 127 6.20 -17.44 9.15
CA LYS A 127 5.14 -18.16 9.84
C LYS A 127 4.30 -18.98 8.88
N ARG A 128 3.70 -20.04 9.41
CA ARG A 128 2.70 -20.84 8.68
C ARG A 128 1.35 -20.13 8.72
N ILE A 129 0.63 -20.13 7.59
CA ILE A 129 -0.73 -19.59 7.56
C ILE A 129 -1.64 -20.48 8.40
N CYS A 130 -2.10 -19.96 9.53
CA CYS A 130 -3.12 -20.58 10.37
C CYS A 130 -3.91 -19.49 11.11
N LYS A 131 -5.04 -19.88 11.70
CA LYS A 131 -5.95 -18.95 12.38
C LYS A 131 -5.26 -18.22 13.53
N GLU A 132 -4.48 -18.92 14.32
CA GLU A 132 -3.77 -18.39 15.49
C GLU A 132 -2.75 -17.31 15.11
N VAL A 133 -2.06 -17.49 13.98
CA VAL A 133 -1.12 -16.49 13.46
C VAL A 133 -1.85 -15.25 12.96
N VAL A 134 -3.01 -15.40 12.35
CA VAL A 134 -3.84 -14.26 11.91
C VAL A 134 -4.39 -13.50 13.12
N GLU A 135 -4.95 -14.19 14.11
CA GLU A 135 -5.47 -13.56 15.33
C GLU A 135 -4.36 -12.88 16.14
N GLY A 136 -3.17 -13.46 16.19
CA GLY A 136 -1.99 -12.87 16.84
C GLY A 136 -1.48 -11.58 16.19
N SER A 137 -1.93 -11.26 14.98
CA SER A 137 -1.60 -9.99 14.31
C SER A 137 -2.46 -8.80 14.78
N PHE A 138 -3.64 -9.04 15.36
CA PHE A 138 -4.61 -7.98 15.72
C PHE A 138 -4.10 -6.98 16.77
N PRO A 139 -3.29 -7.36 17.77
CA PRO A 139 -2.77 -6.41 18.75
C PRO A 139 -1.65 -5.50 18.20
N ILE A 140 -1.16 -5.75 16.98
CA ILE A 140 -0.04 -4.98 16.41
C ILE A 140 -0.51 -3.55 16.15
N ARG A 141 0.04 -2.60 16.91
CA ARG A 141 -0.29 -1.18 16.75
C ARG A 141 0.07 -0.69 15.36
N VAL A 142 -0.88 -0.07 14.72
CA VAL A 142 -0.68 0.69 13.49
C VAL A 142 -0.04 2.02 13.89
N VAL A 143 1.28 2.12 13.70
CA VAL A 143 2.00 3.38 13.90
C VAL A 143 2.19 4.02 12.53
N PRO A 144 1.62 5.20 12.26
CA PRO A 144 1.98 5.97 11.08
C PRO A 144 3.48 6.28 11.16
N THR A 145 4.22 5.93 10.13
CA THR A 145 5.63 6.35 10.03
C THR A 145 5.66 7.86 9.84
N SER A 146 6.19 8.55 10.83
CA SER A 146 6.58 9.97 10.75
C SER A 146 7.71 10.16 9.75
#